data_315dbda05b567a8b6eff421b6105e1ac
#
_entry.id   315dbda05b567a8b6eff421b6105e1ac
#
_cell.length_a   1.000
_cell.length_b   1.000
_cell.length_c   1.000
_cell.angle_alpha   90.00
_cell.angle_beta   90.00
_cell.angle_gamma   90.00
#
_symmetry.space_group_name_H-M   'P 1'
#
loop_
_entity.id
_entity.type
_entity.pdbx_description
1 polymer ?
#
loop_
_entity_poly.entity_id
_entity_poly.type
_entity_poly.pdbx_seq_one_letter_code
_entity_poly.pdbx_strand_id
1 'polypeptide(L)'
;MIVVKRADNIESPDALIARLVQEYQVPLRRMCCIWLKDAALAEDAVQETFAKAWRAALSFRGECSEKTWLMRIAVHVCWDMRRSWWFRHVDRSVRLEHLPEPAVPFEERDDTLVRAVCALPAQQREAVLLYYYQDMTLTEIAQVLEVAPSTVKRRLDSAHKALQRKLEGG
;
A
#
# COMPACT_ATOMS: atom_id res chain seq x y z
N MET A 1 7.32 -25.80 17.97
CA MET A 1 8.18 -25.39 16.83
C MET A 1 7.39 -25.61 15.57
N ILE A 2 6.77 -24.57 15.04
CA ILE A 2 5.95 -24.65 13.82
C ILE A 2 6.82 -24.17 12.66
N VAL A 3 7.21 -25.13 11.84
CA VAL A 3 8.04 -24.95 10.65
C VAL A 3 7.13 -24.46 9.52
N VAL A 4 7.43 -23.30 8.94
CA VAL A 4 6.83 -22.88 7.68
C VAL A 4 7.30 -23.85 6.61
N LYS A 5 6.42 -24.77 6.19
CA LYS A 5 6.70 -25.72 5.13
C LYS A 5 6.69 -24.99 3.79
N ARG A 6 7.85 -24.55 3.33
CA ARG A 6 8.20 -24.70 1.91
C ARG A 6 9.02 -25.97 1.79
N ALA A 7 8.73 -26.79 0.79
CA ALA A 7 9.55 -27.97 0.51
C ALA A 7 11.02 -27.56 0.45
N ASP A 8 11.85 -28.22 1.28
CA ASP A 8 13.29 -28.29 1.22
C ASP A 8 14.18 -27.12 1.71
N ASN A 9 13.64 -26.04 2.31
CA ASN A 9 14.52 -25.11 3.04
C ASN A 9 13.79 -24.42 4.19
N ILE A 10 14.21 -24.68 5.43
CA ILE A 10 13.69 -24.00 6.63
C ILE A 10 14.37 -22.63 6.67
N GLU A 11 13.73 -21.65 6.02
CA GLU A 11 14.19 -20.26 6.07
C GLU A 11 13.91 -19.69 7.47
N SER A 12 14.91 -19.08 8.10
CA SER A 12 14.70 -18.40 9.38
C SER A 12 13.86 -17.13 9.19
N PRO A 13 13.12 -16.65 10.22
CA PRO A 13 12.41 -15.38 10.15
C PRO A 13 13.28 -14.22 9.70
N ASP A 14 14.52 -14.16 10.18
CA ASP A 14 15.47 -13.10 9.80
C ASP A 14 15.83 -13.17 8.31
N ALA A 15 16.08 -14.37 7.79
CA ALA A 15 16.38 -14.56 6.37
C ALA A 15 15.18 -14.23 5.47
N LEU A 16 13.97 -14.65 5.87
CA LEU A 16 12.74 -14.29 5.18
C LEU A 16 12.58 -12.76 5.10
N ILE A 17 12.67 -12.08 6.23
CA ILE A 17 12.49 -10.63 6.26
C ILE A 17 13.60 -9.91 5.51
N ALA A 18 14.84 -10.30 5.62
CA ALA A 18 15.95 -9.73 4.87
C ALA A 18 15.70 -9.81 3.34
N ARG A 19 15.22 -10.95 2.86
CA ARG A 19 14.86 -11.13 1.46
C ARG A 19 13.67 -10.26 1.05
N LEU A 20 12.62 -10.20 1.86
CA LEU A 20 11.44 -9.35 1.58
C LEU A 20 11.80 -7.87 1.59
N VAL A 21 12.71 -7.42 2.46
CA VAL A 21 13.22 -6.04 2.44
C VAL A 21 13.92 -5.75 1.12
N GLN A 22 14.84 -6.61 0.67
CA GLN A 22 15.54 -6.43 -0.60
C GLN A 22 14.59 -6.36 -1.79
N GLU A 23 13.55 -7.20 -1.79
CA GLU A 23 12.61 -7.30 -2.92
C GLU A 23 11.56 -6.19 -2.90
N TYR A 24 11.02 -5.84 -1.73
CA TYR A 24 9.82 -5.00 -1.64
C TYR A 24 10.04 -3.60 -1.06
N GLN A 25 11.20 -3.27 -0.50
CA GLN A 25 11.42 -1.97 0.14
C GLN A 25 11.11 -0.80 -0.79
N VAL A 26 11.63 -0.81 -2.01
CA VAL A 26 11.45 0.29 -2.98
C VAL A 26 10.00 0.37 -3.49
N PRO A 27 9.40 -0.71 -4.02
CA PRO A 27 8.00 -0.66 -4.46
C PRO A 27 7.03 -0.33 -3.32
N LEU A 28 7.29 -0.84 -2.11
CA LEU A 28 6.46 -0.55 -0.94
C LEU A 28 6.53 0.93 -0.55
N ARG A 29 7.74 1.53 -0.54
CA ARG A 29 7.93 2.94 -0.26
C ARG A 29 7.18 3.82 -1.26
N ARG A 30 7.29 3.53 -2.56
CA ARG A 30 6.55 4.25 -3.61
C ARG A 30 5.04 4.19 -3.39
N MET A 31 4.51 3.00 -3.12
CA MET A 31 3.10 2.81 -2.81
C MET A 31 2.67 3.63 -1.59
N CYS A 32 3.42 3.54 -0.49
CA CYS A 32 3.11 4.28 0.74
C CYS A 32 3.15 5.80 0.55
N CYS A 33 4.10 6.33 -0.24
CA CYS A 33 4.16 7.75 -0.57
C CYS A 33 2.88 8.26 -1.24
N ILE A 34 2.36 7.53 -2.22
CA ILE A 34 1.13 7.91 -2.92
C ILE A 34 -0.09 7.68 -2.02
N TRP A 35 -0.09 6.59 -1.26
CA TRP A 35 -1.18 6.23 -0.35
C TRP A 35 -1.39 7.27 0.75
N LEU A 36 -0.30 7.63 1.41
CA LEU A 36 -0.30 8.54 2.56
C LEU A 36 -0.16 10.01 2.14
N LYS A 37 0.32 10.29 0.93
CA LYS A 37 0.64 11.62 0.42
C LYS A 37 1.65 12.38 1.30
N ASP A 38 2.52 11.66 1.98
CA ASP A 38 3.52 12.20 2.89
C ASP A 38 4.75 11.27 2.89
N ALA A 39 5.90 11.80 2.53
CA ALA A 39 7.13 11.02 2.41
C ALA A 39 7.67 10.54 3.77
N ALA A 40 7.54 11.35 4.81
CA ALA A 40 7.98 10.97 6.16
C ALA A 40 7.09 9.87 6.74
N LEU A 41 5.76 9.99 6.61
CA LEU A 41 4.83 8.93 6.99
C LEU A 41 5.04 7.66 6.17
N ALA A 42 5.40 7.78 4.90
CA ALA A 42 5.69 6.62 4.05
C ALA A 42 6.92 5.85 4.54
N GLU A 43 7.99 6.53 4.93
CA GLU A 43 9.17 5.87 5.53
C GLU A 43 8.79 5.16 6.83
N ASP A 44 8.04 5.81 7.70
CA ASP A 44 7.56 5.21 8.94
C ASP A 44 6.67 3.99 8.67
N ALA A 45 5.80 4.06 7.64
CA ALA A 45 4.94 2.95 7.23
C ALA A 45 5.74 1.74 6.75
N VAL A 46 6.79 1.97 5.95
CA VAL A 46 7.68 0.90 5.46
C VAL A 46 8.39 0.23 6.64
N GLN A 47 8.98 1.01 7.54
CA GLN A 47 9.68 0.48 8.72
C GLN A 47 8.73 -0.31 9.62
N GLU A 48 7.55 0.21 9.92
CA GLU A 48 6.55 -0.47 10.75
C GLU A 48 6.02 -1.75 10.07
N THR A 49 5.86 -1.73 8.74
CA THR A 49 5.44 -2.91 7.97
C THR A 49 6.44 -4.06 8.15
N PHE A 50 7.74 -3.80 7.95
CA PHE A 50 8.75 -4.84 8.12
C PHE A 50 8.93 -5.25 9.57
N ALA A 51 8.79 -4.35 10.53
CA ALA A 51 8.82 -4.68 11.96
C ALA A 51 7.64 -5.59 12.35
N LYS A 52 6.42 -5.31 11.86
CA LYS A 52 5.25 -6.17 12.07
C LYS A 52 5.41 -7.51 11.36
N ALA A 53 5.93 -7.53 10.12
CA ALA A 53 6.21 -8.75 9.40
C ALA A 53 7.21 -9.62 10.13
N TRP A 54 8.28 -9.06 10.67
CA TRP A 54 9.25 -9.81 11.47
C TRP A 54 8.62 -10.45 12.72
N ARG A 55 7.82 -9.70 13.45
CA ARG A 55 7.09 -10.22 14.63
C ARG A 55 6.10 -11.33 14.27
N ALA A 56 5.49 -11.26 13.10
CA ALA A 56 4.49 -12.21 12.63
C ALA A 56 5.08 -13.36 11.79
N ALA A 57 6.37 -13.34 11.45
CA ALA A 57 7.00 -14.30 10.55
C ALA A 57 6.84 -15.75 11.01
N LEU A 58 6.97 -15.99 12.33
CA LEU A 58 6.80 -17.34 12.90
C LEU A 58 5.36 -17.87 12.80
N SER A 59 4.37 -17.00 12.70
CA SER A 59 2.96 -17.37 12.59
C SER A 59 2.47 -17.48 11.14
N PHE A 60 3.28 -17.04 10.18
CA PHE A 60 2.94 -17.14 8.76
C PHE A 60 2.99 -18.61 8.30
N ARG A 61 1.85 -19.13 7.87
CA ARG A 61 1.67 -20.54 7.50
C ARG A 61 1.63 -20.81 6.00
N GLY A 62 1.89 -19.81 5.15
CA GLY A 62 1.80 -19.96 3.71
C GLY A 62 0.37 -20.09 3.16
N GLU A 63 -0.63 -19.57 3.86
CA GLU A 63 -2.03 -19.56 3.42
C GLU A 63 -2.27 -18.67 2.20
N CYS A 64 -1.36 -17.74 1.95
CA CYS A 64 -1.29 -16.91 0.75
C CYS A 64 0.17 -16.71 0.36
N SER A 65 0.43 -16.02 -0.76
CA SER A 65 1.81 -15.67 -1.12
C SER A 65 2.44 -14.73 -0.08
N GLU A 66 3.75 -14.79 0.06
CA GLU A 66 4.51 -13.87 0.92
C GLU A 66 4.23 -12.40 0.57
N LYS A 67 4.11 -12.10 -0.71
CA LYS A 67 3.73 -10.79 -1.22
C LYS A 67 2.35 -10.36 -0.72
N THR A 68 1.35 -11.20 -0.87
CA THR A 68 -0.02 -10.92 -0.39
C THR A 68 -0.05 -10.72 1.12
N TRP A 69 0.67 -11.54 1.85
CA TRP A 69 0.82 -11.42 3.29
C TRP A 69 1.48 -10.10 3.71
N LEU A 70 2.61 -9.75 3.09
CA LEU A 70 3.32 -8.50 3.35
C LEU A 70 2.46 -7.28 3.00
N MET A 71 1.77 -7.30 1.84
CA MET A 71 0.91 -6.20 1.42
C MET A 71 -0.30 -6.02 2.34
N ARG A 72 -0.85 -7.10 2.90
CA ARG A 72 -1.90 -7.00 3.92
C ARG A 72 -1.41 -6.26 5.16
N ILE A 73 -0.21 -6.57 5.64
CA ILE A 73 0.41 -5.86 6.77
C ILE A 73 0.60 -4.38 6.43
N ALA A 74 1.15 -4.08 5.26
CA ALA A 74 1.40 -2.72 4.79
C ALA A 74 0.12 -1.87 4.68
N VAL A 75 -0.93 -2.44 4.13
CA VAL A 75 -2.24 -1.77 4.01
C VAL A 75 -2.83 -1.43 5.37
N HIS A 76 -2.78 -2.36 6.32
CA HIS A 76 -3.25 -2.10 7.68
C HIS A 76 -2.42 -1.01 8.36
N VAL A 77 -1.10 -1.01 8.19
CA VAL A 77 -0.22 0.06 8.69
C VAL A 77 -0.62 1.42 8.09
N CYS A 78 -0.83 1.49 6.78
CA CYS A 78 -1.23 2.72 6.11
C CYS A 78 -2.61 3.21 6.60
N TRP A 79 -3.57 2.31 6.78
CA TRP A 79 -4.89 2.68 7.33
C TRP A 79 -4.78 3.20 8.76
N ASP A 80 -4.00 2.56 9.61
CA ASP A 80 -3.81 2.98 11.01
C ASP A 80 -3.10 4.33 11.09
N MET A 81 -2.07 4.56 10.27
CA MET A 81 -1.36 5.83 10.21
C MET A 81 -2.26 6.96 9.71
N ARG A 82 -3.07 6.73 8.69
CA ARG A 82 -4.04 7.70 8.17
C ARG A 82 -5.07 8.07 9.22
N ARG A 83 -5.61 7.08 9.93
CA ARG A 83 -6.58 7.29 11.01
C ARG A 83 -5.95 8.08 12.16
N SER A 84 -4.74 7.69 12.60
CA SER A 84 -4.01 8.36 13.68
C SER A 84 -3.64 9.80 13.30
N TRP A 85 -3.19 10.03 12.07
CA TRP A 85 -2.90 11.36 11.55
C TRP A 85 -4.16 12.23 11.52
N TRP A 86 -5.26 11.68 11.02
CA TRP A 86 -6.55 12.36 10.98
C TRP A 86 -7.00 12.79 12.39
N PHE A 87 -6.95 11.92 13.38
CA PHE A 87 -7.31 12.26 14.76
C PHE A 87 -6.41 13.32 15.42
N ARG A 88 -5.14 13.40 15.01
CA ARG A 88 -4.19 14.39 15.56
C ARG A 88 -4.29 15.76 14.90
N HIS A 89 -4.66 15.84 13.63
CA HIS A 89 -4.60 17.04 12.82
C HIS A 89 -5.99 17.62 12.45
N VAL A 90 -7.05 16.86 12.67
CA VAL A 90 -8.42 17.38 12.60
C VAL A 90 -8.77 18.04 13.92
N ASP A 91 -8.18 19.19 14.17
CA ASP A 91 -8.89 20.21 14.92
C ASP A 91 -10.11 20.59 14.06
N ARG A 92 -11.31 20.50 14.62
CA ARG A 92 -12.59 20.67 13.92
C ARG A 92 -12.76 22.03 13.22
N SER A 93 -11.75 22.90 13.29
CA SER A 93 -11.71 24.21 12.71
C SER A 93 -10.92 24.33 11.40
N VAL A 94 -10.13 23.35 11.01
CA VAL A 94 -9.35 23.41 9.78
C VAL A 94 -10.08 22.64 8.66
N ARG A 95 -10.56 23.39 7.67
CA ARG A 95 -11.14 22.83 6.45
C ARG A 95 -10.07 22.02 5.70
N LEU A 96 -10.46 20.87 5.16
CA LEU A 96 -9.66 19.98 4.31
C LEU A 96 -8.93 20.69 3.13
N GLU A 97 -9.34 21.90 2.81
CA GLU A 97 -8.81 22.75 1.73
C GLU A 97 -7.43 23.37 2.05
N HIS A 98 -6.96 23.27 3.29
CA HIS A 98 -5.72 23.91 3.76
C HIS A 98 -4.65 22.93 4.21
N LEU A 99 -4.80 21.63 3.87
CA LEU A 99 -3.71 20.69 4.05
C LEU A 99 -2.61 21.03 3.04
N PRO A 100 -1.36 21.26 3.50
CA PRO A 100 -0.26 21.46 2.57
C PRO A 100 -0.20 20.26 1.63
N GLU A 101 -0.16 20.52 0.32
CA GLU A 101 0.13 19.46 -0.64
C GLU A 101 1.46 18.83 -0.23
N PRO A 102 1.50 17.52 0.06
CA PRO A 102 2.75 16.88 0.39
C PRO A 102 3.65 17.00 -0.83
N ALA A 103 4.81 17.62 -0.64
CA ALA A 103 5.87 17.59 -1.61
C ALA A 103 6.27 16.12 -1.77
N VAL A 104 5.77 15.45 -2.79
CA VAL A 104 6.23 14.12 -3.17
C VAL A 104 7.50 14.32 -4.00
N PRO A 105 8.69 14.09 -3.46
CA PRO A 105 9.89 14.04 -4.27
C PRO A 105 9.90 12.70 -5.01
N PHE A 106 9.09 12.59 -6.06
CA PHE A 106 9.16 11.50 -7.00
C PHE A 106 10.02 11.94 -8.17
N GLU A 107 11.18 11.36 -8.30
CA GLU A 107 11.96 11.34 -9.54
C GLU A 107 11.31 10.46 -10.61
N GLU A 108 10.01 10.52 -10.79
CA GLU A 108 9.32 9.81 -11.86
C GLU A 108 8.89 10.79 -12.95
N ARG A 109 9.21 10.39 -14.17
CA ARG A 109 9.06 11.16 -15.41
C ARG A 109 7.63 11.56 -15.79
N ASP A 110 6.63 11.21 -14.99
CA ASP A 110 5.24 11.61 -15.24
C ASP A 110 4.53 12.06 -13.95
N ASP A 111 4.86 13.28 -13.57
CA ASP A 111 4.23 14.00 -12.45
C ASP A 111 2.70 14.10 -12.58
N THR A 112 2.21 14.14 -13.83
CA THR A 112 0.78 14.26 -14.17
C THR A 112 0.00 13.01 -13.76
N LEU A 113 0.52 11.81 -14.06
CA LEU A 113 -0.14 10.56 -13.70
C LEU A 113 -0.17 10.36 -12.19
N VAL A 114 0.95 10.61 -11.51
CA VAL A 114 1.03 10.51 -10.04
C VAL A 114 0.04 11.45 -9.38
N ARG A 115 -0.04 12.71 -9.83
CA ARG A 115 -1.03 13.68 -9.34
C ARG A 115 -2.46 13.21 -9.57
N ALA A 116 -2.75 12.66 -10.75
CA ALA A 116 -4.07 12.11 -11.07
C ALA A 116 -4.43 10.94 -10.15
N VAL A 117 -3.50 10.03 -9.86
CA VAL A 117 -3.71 8.92 -8.93
C VAL A 117 -3.90 9.42 -7.50
N CYS A 118 -3.07 10.38 -7.05
CA CYS A 118 -3.22 11.01 -5.73
C CYS A 118 -4.59 11.68 -5.54
N ALA A 119 -5.19 12.18 -6.61
CA ALA A 119 -6.49 12.83 -6.57
C ALA A 119 -7.69 11.86 -6.65
N LEU A 120 -7.46 10.56 -6.81
CA LEU A 120 -8.53 9.57 -6.76
C LEU A 120 -9.11 9.46 -5.34
N PRO A 121 -10.39 9.11 -5.22
CA PRO A 121 -10.96 8.67 -3.95
C PRO A 121 -10.12 7.54 -3.34
N ALA A 122 -10.01 7.52 -2.01
CA ALA A 122 -9.12 6.60 -1.29
C ALA A 122 -9.26 5.15 -1.74
N GLN A 123 -10.48 4.62 -1.81
CA GLN A 123 -10.73 3.23 -2.18
C GLN A 123 -10.33 2.89 -3.63
N GLN A 124 -10.45 3.84 -4.54
CA GLN A 124 -10.00 3.69 -5.93
C GLN A 124 -8.48 3.73 -6.02
N ARG A 125 -7.86 4.67 -5.31
CA ARG A 125 -6.39 4.79 -5.23
C ARG A 125 -5.75 3.53 -4.66
N GLU A 126 -6.30 2.98 -3.57
CA GLU A 126 -5.85 1.74 -2.96
C GLU A 126 -5.83 0.57 -3.95
N ALA A 127 -6.91 0.38 -4.69
CA ALA A 127 -7.00 -0.67 -5.70
C ALA A 127 -6.00 -0.46 -6.85
N VAL A 128 -5.84 0.78 -7.33
CA VAL A 128 -4.87 1.14 -8.38
C VAL A 128 -3.43 0.86 -7.93
N LEU A 129 -3.08 1.24 -6.71
CA LEU A 129 -1.74 1.03 -6.19
C LEU A 129 -1.38 -0.45 -6.06
N LEU A 130 -2.29 -1.27 -5.56
CA LEU A 130 -2.07 -2.71 -5.44
C LEU A 130 -2.02 -3.41 -6.81
N TYR A 131 -2.84 -2.98 -7.76
CA TYR A 131 -2.89 -3.56 -9.08
C TYR A 131 -1.67 -3.19 -9.94
N TYR A 132 -1.34 -1.90 -10.06
CA TYR A 132 -0.30 -1.42 -10.97
C TYR A 132 1.09 -1.30 -10.35
N TYR A 133 1.21 -0.92 -9.08
CA TYR A 133 2.50 -0.77 -8.42
C TYR A 133 3.01 -2.07 -7.78
N GLN A 134 2.08 -2.97 -7.43
CA GLN A 134 2.43 -4.24 -6.79
C GLN A 134 2.14 -5.46 -7.68
N ASP A 135 1.65 -5.26 -8.90
CA ASP A 135 1.34 -6.35 -9.85
C ASP A 135 0.47 -7.47 -9.25
N MET A 136 -0.53 -7.08 -8.45
CA MET A 136 -1.41 -8.03 -7.78
C MET A 136 -2.64 -8.34 -8.62
N THR A 137 -3.10 -9.59 -8.56
CA THR A 137 -4.36 -10.02 -9.16
C THR A 137 -5.57 -9.49 -8.40
N LEU A 138 -6.74 -9.46 -9.03
CA LEU A 138 -7.98 -9.04 -8.37
C LEU A 138 -8.28 -9.85 -7.11
N THR A 139 -8.00 -11.15 -7.14
CA THR A 139 -8.20 -12.05 -6.00
C THR A 139 -7.24 -11.73 -4.84
N GLU A 140 -5.99 -11.48 -5.13
CA GLU A 140 -4.99 -11.07 -4.13
C GLU A 140 -5.33 -9.72 -3.51
N ILE A 141 -5.71 -8.73 -4.32
CA ILE A 141 -6.17 -7.43 -3.85
C ILE A 141 -7.41 -7.55 -2.96
N ALA A 142 -8.36 -8.41 -3.36
CA ALA A 142 -9.54 -8.68 -2.57
C ALA A 142 -9.20 -9.24 -1.18
N GLN A 143 -8.21 -10.13 -1.10
CA GLN A 143 -7.71 -10.65 0.17
C GLN A 143 -7.02 -9.57 1.01
N VAL A 144 -6.23 -8.69 0.38
CA VAL A 144 -5.52 -7.60 1.07
C VAL A 144 -6.48 -6.54 1.59
N LEU A 145 -7.45 -6.13 0.78
CA LEU A 145 -8.43 -5.09 1.15
C LEU A 145 -9.65 -5.63 1.91
N GLU A 146 -9.74 -6.95 2.10
CA GLU A 146 -10.87 -7.61 2.80
C GLU A 146 -12.24 -7.29 2.16
N VAL A 147 -12.28 -7.33 0.83
CA VAL A 147 -13.48 -7.10 0.03
C VAL A 147 -13.66 -8.20 -1.01
N ALA A 148 -14.84 -8.25 -1.65
CA ALA A 148 -15.07 -9.19 -2.75
C ALA A 148 -14.26 -8.79 -3.99
N PRO A 149 -13.80 -9.76 -4.82
CA PRO A 149 -13.09 -9.46 -6.08
C PRO A 149 -13.91 -8.58 -7.04
N SER A 150 -15.23 -8.71 -7.06
CA SER A 150 -16.13 -7.84 -7.85
C SER A 150 -16.08 -6.37 -7.38
N THR A 151 -15.87 -6.16 -6.08
CA THR A 151 -15.69 -4.81 -5.53
C THR A 151 -14.35 -4.20 -5.99
N VAL A 152 -13.29 -4.99 -6.01
CA VAL A 152 -11.98 -4.56 -6.54
C VAL A 152 -12.11 -4.17 -8.01
N LYS A 153 -12.75 -5.03 -8.82
CA LYS A 153 -12.98 -4.74 -10.24
C LYS A 153 -13.75 -3.41 -10.43
N ARG A 154 -14.84 -3.22 -9.70
CA ARG A 154 -15.62 -1.98 -9.76
C ARG A 154 -14.81 -0.74 -9.37
N ARG A 155 -13.95 -0.85 -8.34
CA ARG A 155 -13.06 0.24 -7.92
C ARG A 155 -12.05 0.59 -9.01
N LEU A 156 -11.44 -0.41 -9.65
CA LEU A 156 -10.51 -0.22 -10.76
C LEU A 156 -11.22 0.38 -11.99
N ASP A 157 -12.38 -0.13 -12.39
CA ASP A 157 -13.15 0.41 -13.53
C ASP A 157 -13.53 1.89 -13.29
N SER A 158 -13.92 2.24 -12.07
CA SER A 158 -14.21 3.63 -11.69
C SER A 158 -12.97 4.51 -11.69
N ALA A 159 -11.85 3.98 -11.21
CA ALA A 159 -10.56 4.67 -11.22
C ALA A 159 -10.09 4.96 -12.64
N HIS A 160 -10.16 3.97 -13.54
CA HIS A 160 -9.80 4.14 -14.95
C HIS A 160 -10.60 5.27 -15.62
N LYS A 161 -11.92 5.28 -15.43
CA LYS A 161 -12.78 6.37 -15.95
C LYS A 161 -12.41 7.73 -15.38
N ALA A 162 -12.05 7.81 -14.11
CA ALA A 162 -11.63 9.05 -13.47
C ALA A 162 -10.27 9.53 -13.97
N LEU A 163 -9.31 8.62 -14.13
CA LEU A 163 -7.97 8.92 -14.65
C LEU A 163 -8.05 9.37 -16.12
N GLN A 164 -8.79 8.64 -16.95
CA GLN A 164 -8.97 8.99 -18.35
C GLN A 164 -9.52 10.42 -18.51
N ARG A 165 -10.58 10.76 -17.79
CA ARG A 165 -11.14 12.12 -17.82
C ARG A 165 -10.15 13.21 -17.41
N LYS A 166 -9.27 12.92 -16.43
CA LYS A 166 -8.27 13.88 -15.96
C LYS A 166 -7.11 14.05 -16.93
N LEU A 167 -6.71 12.99 -17.61
CA LEU A 167 -5.60 13.01 -18.56
C LEU A 167 -6.01 13.56 -19.93
N GLU A 168 -7.28 13.37 -20.34
CA GLU A 168 -7.82 13.90 -21.60
C GLU A 168 -8.30 15.36 -21.48
N GLY A 169 -8.61 15.85 -20.28
CA GLY A 169 -9.15 17.19 -20.02
C GLY A 169 -8.11 18.22 -19.56
N GLY A 170 -6.83 17.85 -19.58
CA GLY A 170 -5.71 18.70 -19.15
C GLY A 170 -4.90 19.26 -20.30
#